data_84e056708d8fe08db09804994b980743
#
_entry.id   84e056708d8fe08db09804994b980743
#
_cell.length_a   1.000
_cell.length_b   1.000
_cell.length_c   1.000
_cell.angle_alpha   90.00
_cell.angle_beta   90.00
_cell.angle_gamma   90.00
#
_symmetry.space_group_name_H-M   'P 1'
#
loop_
_entity.id
_entity.type
_entity.pdbx_description
1 polymer ?
#
loop_
_entity_poly.entity_id
_entity_poly.type
_entity_poly.pdbx_seq_one_letter_code
_entity_poly.pdbx_strand_id
1 'polypeptide(L)'
;GELEYEGKVLAGLWPHEQAPLAAEAGANIFGPVCNTNTSRSAAWNLARSVTFVKAAVEASPIPCHVNMGMGVGGIPMFETPPIDAVTRASKAMVEIAGVDGI
;
A
#
# COMPACT_ATOMS: atom_id res chain seq x y z
N GLY A 1 2.23 -12.28 -20.87
CA GLY A 1 1.38 -11.11 -20.91
C GLY A 1 1.06 -10.55 -19.53
N GLU A 2 0.46 -9.38 -19.51
CA GLU A 2 0.06 -8.75 -18.27
C GLU A 2 -1.24 -9.35 -17.75
N LEU A 3 -1.41 -9.34 -16.42
CA LEU A 3 -2.64 -9.80 -15.79
C LEU A 3 -3.81 -8.87 -16.12
N GLU A 4 -4.91 -9.46 -16.56
CA GLU A 4 -6.13 -8.71 -16.85
C GLU A 4 -7.31 -9.29 -16.07
N TYR A 5 -8.27 -8.44 -15.73
CA TYR A 5 -9.53 -8.86 -15.12
C TYR A 5 -10.66 -8.04 -15.75
N GLU A 6 -11.61 -8.73 -16.36
CA GLU A 6 -12.75 -8.14 -17.06
C GLU A 6 -12.34 -7.04 -18.04
N GLY A 7 -11.28 -7.29 -18.82
CA GLY A 7 -10.79 -6.40 -19.83
C GLY A 7 -9.90 -5.27 -19.34
N LYS A 8 -9.59 -5.24 -18.02
CA LYS A 8 -8.72 -4.22 -17.44
C LYS A 8 -7.36 -4.81 -17.13
N VAL A 9 -6.31 -4.10 -17.55
CA VAL A 9 -4.92 -4.46 -17.23
C VAL A 9 -4.64 -4.01 -15.82
N LEU A 10 -4.43 -4.97 -14.90
CA LEU A 10 -4.29 -4.68 -13.47
C LEU A 10 -3.04 -3.87 -13.14
N ALA A 11 -1.96 -4.08 -13.87
CA ALA A 11 -0.70 -3.39 -13.61
C ALA A 11 -0.78 -1.88 -13.78
N GLY A 12 -1.72 -1.38 -14.59
CA GLY A 12 -1.89 0.06 -14.82
C GLY A 12 -2.86 0.75 -13.86
N LEU A 13 -3.43 0.00 -12.92
CA LEU A 13 -4.42 0.56 -12.01
C LEU A 13 -3.79 1.06 -10.71
N TRP A 14 -4.34 2.14 -10.16
CA TRP A 14 -3.99 2.59 -8.83
C TRP A 14 -4.53 1.61 -7.78
N PRO A 15 -3.92 1.55 -6.58
CA PRO A 15 -4.41 0.64 -5.53
C PRO A 15 -5.89 0.80 -5.21
N HIS A 16 -6.42 2.02 -5.18
CA HIS A 16 -7.84 2.25 -4.90
C HIS A 16 -8.77 1.75 -6.02
N GLU A 17 -8.23 1.59 -7.24
CA GLU A 17 -8.97 0.99 -8.36
C GLU A 17 -8.90 -0.53 -8.31
N GLN A 18 -7.81 -1.09 -7.79
CA GLN A 18 -7.62 -2.54 -7.69
C GLN A 18 -8.45 -3.17 -6.56
N ALA A 19 -8.66 -2.45 -5.47
CA ALA A 19 -9.33 -2.99 -4.29
C ALA A 19 -10.75 -3.51 -4.57
N PRO A 20 -11.64 -2.77 -5.24
CA PRO A 20 -12.96 -3.31 -5.57
C PRO A 20 -12.89 -4.52 -6.49
N LEU A 21 -11.97 -4.54 -7.45
CA LEU A 21 -11.80 -5.66 -8.37
C LEU A 21 -11.32 -6.91 -7.66
N ALA A 22 -10.42 -6.77 -6.70
CA ALA A 22 -9.95 -7.88 -5.88
C ALA A 22 -11.09 -8.51 -5.09
N ALA A 23 -11.93 -7.68 -4.47
CA ALA A 23 -13.10 -8.15 -3.73
C ALA A 23 -14.11 -8.85 -4.65
N GLU A 24 -14.36 -8.29 -5.82
CA GLU A 24 -15.25 -8.88 -6.82
C GLU A 24 -14.73 -10.22 -7.31
N ALA A 25 -13.41 -10.37 -7.44
CA ALA A 25 -12.78 -11.61 -7.84
C ALA A 25 -12.76 -12.69 -6.75
N GLY A 26 -13.17 -12.36 -5.53
CA GLY A 26 -13.29 -13.31 -4.43
C GLY A 26 -12.20 -13.21 -3.36
N ALA A 27 -11.40 -12.17 -3.37
CA ALA A 27 -10.41 -11.95 -2.32
C ALA A 27 -11.08 -11.64 -0.99
N ASN A 28 -10.51 -12.12 0.11
CA ASN A 28 -11.01 -11.87 1.46
C ASN A 28 -10.26 -10.73 2.15
N ILE A 29 -9.02 -10.49 1.75
CA ILE A 29 -8.17 -9.43 2.26
C ILE A 29 -7.44 -8.81 1.07
N PHE A 30 -7.34 -7.49 1.03
CA PHE A 30 -6.61 -6.78 -0.01
C PHE A 30 -5.32 -6.20 0.56
N GLY A 31 -4.20 -6.42 -0.15
CA GLY A 31 -2.92 -5.85 0.22
C GLY A 31 -2.48 -4.78 -0.78
N PRO A 32 -2.81 -3.49 -0.55
CA PRO A 32 -2.32 -2.44 -1.43
C PRO A 32 -0.80 -2.37 -1.35
N VAL A 33 -0.16 -2.34 -2.51
CA VAL A 33 1.29 -2.26 -2.60
C VAL A 33 1.68 -0.90 -3.15
N CYS A 34 2.47 -0.18 -2.36
CA CYS A 34 3.03 1.11 -2.75
C CYS A 34 4.54 1.06 -2.60
N ASN A 35 5.24 0.82 -3.68
CA ASN A 35 6.68 0.99 -3.68
C ASN A 35 6.97 2.43 -4.08
N THR A 36 7.37 3.23 -3.10
CA THR A 36 7.69 4.64 -3.29
C THR A 36 9.17 4.92 -3.12
N ASN A 37 10.00 3.96 -3.46
CA ASN A 37 11.45 4.10 -3.36
C ASN A 37 11.94 5.09 -4.42
N THR A 38 11.95 6.36 -4.07
CA THR A 38 12.35 7.47 -4.95
C THR A 38 13.61 8.13 -4.43
N SER A 39 14.16 9.09 -5.19
CA SER A 39 15.27 9.93 -4.74
C SER A 39 14.83 11.04 -3.77
N ARG A 40 13.58 11.04 -3.37
CA ARG A 40 12.99 12.00 -2.45
C ARG A 40 13.25 11.59 -1.00
N SER A 41 12.88 12.46 -0.05
CA SER A 41 13.05 12.17 1.37
C SER A 41 12.18 10.99 1.83
N ALA A 42 12.57 10.35 2.93
CA ALA A 42 11.77 9.28 3.53
C ALA A 42 10.38 9.79 3.94
N ALA A 43 10.32 11.02 4.49
CA ALA A 43 9.04 11.62 4.86
C ALA A 43 8.13 11.81 3.66
N TRP A 44 8.67 12.25 2.52
CA TRP A 44 7.90 12.41 1.30
C TRP A 44 7.38 11.06 0.80
N ASN A 45 8.24 10.05 0.79
CA ASN A 45 7.88 8.70 0.35
C ASN A 45 6.79 8.10 1.24
N LEU A 46 6.91 8.29 2.54
CA LEU A 46 5.90 7.81 3.49
C LEU A 46 4.55 8.51 3.27
N ALA A 47 4.57 9.83 3.12
CA ALA A 47 3.35 10.60 2.88
C ALA A 47 2.63 10.12 1.61
N ARG A 48 3.39 9.85 0.56
CA ARG A 48 2.83 9.32 -0.69
C ARG A 48 2.23 7.93 -0.49
N SER A 49 2.92 7.05 0.23
CA SER A 49 2.40 5.71 0.52
C SER A 49 1.12 5.76 1.33
N VAL A 50 1.09 6.59 2.38
CA VAL A 50 -0.11 6.74 3.21
C VAL A 50 -1.28 7.25 2.37
N THR A 51 -1.04 8.19 1.47
CA THR A 51 -2.08 8.72 0.58
C THR A 51 -2.68 7.61 -0.30
N PHE A 52 -1.85 6.80 -0.93
CA PHE A 52 -2.31 5.70 -1.77
C PHE A 52 -3.05 4.64 -0.98
N VAL A 53 -2.51 4.26 0.17
CA VAL A 53 -3.12 3.22 1.01
C VAL A 53 -4.44 3.69 1.58
N LYS A 54 -4.53 4.94 2.03
CA LYS A 54 -5.78 5.51 2.53
C LYS A 54 -6.88 5.46 1.48
N ALA A 55 -6.57 5.86 0.26
CA ALA A 55 -7.52 5.80 -0.84
C ALA A 55 -7.98 4.35 -1.12
N ALA A 56 -7.06 3.40 -1.04
CA ALA A 56 -7.38 1.98 -1.21
C ALA A 56 -8.28 1.46 -0.11
N VAL A 57 -8.01 1.82 1.15
CA VAL A 57 -8.85 1.42 2.29
C VAL A 57 -10.25 1.97 2.14
N GLU A 58 -10.38 3.24 1.77
CA GLU A 58 -11.69 3.87 1.59
C GLU A 58 -12.50 3.25 0.44
N ALA A 59 -11.82 2.78 -0.61
CA ALA A 59 -12.45 2.15 -1.75
C ALA A 59 -12.70 0.65 -1.57
N SER A 60 -12.06 0.02 -0.59
CA SER A 60 -12.10 -1.43 -0.41
C SER A 60 -13.31 -1.87 0.40
N PRO A 61 -14.12 -2.82 -0.12
CA PRO A 61 -15.20 -3.44 0.65
C PRO A 61 -14.71 -4.57 1.58
N ILE A 62 -13.41 -4.86 1.56
CA ILE A 62 -12.79 -5.94 2.36
C ILE A 62 -11.63 -5.38 3.17
N PRO A 63 -11.21 -6.07 4.25
CA PRO A 63 -10.08 -5.61 5.06
C PRO A 63 -8.80 -5.43 4.26
N CYS A 64 -7.99 -4.45 4.65
CA CYS A 64 -6.72 -4.14 4.02
C CYS A 64 -5.55 -4.41 4.96
N HIS A 65 -4.47 -4.95 4.39
CA HIS A 65 -3.25 -5.27 5.09
C HIS A 65 -2.06 -4.74 4.28
N VAL A 66 -1.08 -4.13 4.94
CA VAL A 66 0.09 -3.57 4.25
C VAL A 66 1.39 -4.16 4.79
N ASN A 67 2.40 -4.20 3.93
CA ASN A 67 3.76 -4.53 4.34
C ASN A 67 4.52 -3.26 4.68
N MET A 68 5.23 -3.31 5.80
CA MET A 68 6.15 -2.26 6.22
C MET A 68 7.55 -2.88 6.27
N GLY A 69 8.37 -2.55 5.30
CA GLY A 69 9.70 -3.12 5.23
C GLY A 69 10.59 -2.40 4.22
N MET A 70 11.74 -2.98 3.94
CA MET A 70 12.73 -2.40 3.04
C MET A 70 12.12 -2.06 1.68
N GLY A 71 12.11 -0.78 1.33
CA GLY A 71 11.61 -0.28 0.05
C GLY A 71 10.09 -0.31 -0.10
N VAL A 72 9.34 -0.66 0.96
CA VAL A 72 7.89 -0.75 0.93
C VAL A 72 7.28 0.20 1.95
N GLY A 73 6.20 0.86 1.58
CA GLY A 73 5.49 1.78 2.48
C GLY A 73 6.29 3.03 2.83
N GLY A 74 7.23 3.43 1.97
CA GLY A 74 8.06 4.60 2.22
C GLY A 74 9.30 4.34 3.07
N ILE A 75 9.52 3.10 3.49
CA ILE A 75 10.68 2.72 4.30
C ILE A 75 11.94 2.72 3.42
N PRO A 76 13.08 3.29 3.89
CA PRO A 76 14.32 3.29 3.12
C PRO A 76 14.82 1.90 2.76
N MET A 77 15.50 1.79 1.62
CA MET A 77 16.06 0.54 1.09
C MET A 77 17.37 0.17 1.80
N PHE A 78 17.33 -0.01 3.10
CA PHE A 78 18.46 -0.54 3.86
C PHE A 78 18.22 -2.02 4.15
N GLU A 79 19.31 -2.78 4.24
CA GLU A 79 19.25 -4.19 4.61
C GLU A 79 18.52 -4.38 5.94
N THR A 80 18.77 -3.46 6.89
CA THR A 80 18.05 -3.40 8.16
C THR A 80 17.43 -2.02 8.27
N PRO A 81 16.14 -1.85 7.94
CA PRO A 81 15.49 -0.54 8.02
C PRO A 81 15.52 0.03 9.44
N PRO A 82 15.69 1.34 9.61
CA PRO A 82 15.65 1.97 10.93
C PRO A 82 14.33 1.68 11.65
N ILE A 83 14.43 1.30 12.91
CA ILE A 83 13.25 0.95 13.73
C ILE A 83 12.30 2.14 13.85
N ASP A 84 12.82 3.35 14.03
CA ASP A 84 11.98 4.53 14.16
C ASP A 84 11.20 4.81 12.86
N ALA A 85 11.81 4.58 11.70
CA ALA A 85 11.12 4.75 10.42
C ALA A 85 9.98 3.73 10.28
N VAL A 86 10.24 2.46 10.60
CA VAL A 86 9.22 1.41 10.55
C VAL A 86 8.09 1.71 11.53
N THR A 87 8.42 2.14 12.75
CA THR A 87 7.44 2.47 13.78
C THR A 87 6.53 3.62 13.35
N ARG A 88 7.12 4.70 12.84
CA ARG A 88 6.34 5.85 12.36
C ARG A 88 5.47 5.49 11.18
N ALA A 89 6.01 4.73 10.23
CA ALA A 89 5.26 4.29 9.07
C ALA A 89 4.08 3.41 9.47
N SER A 90 4.31 2.45 10.37
CA SER A 90 3.25 1.56 10.86
C SER A 90 2.15 2.33 11.57
N LYS A 91 2.53 3.28 12.44
CA LYS A 91 1.56 4.14 13.13
C LYS A 91 0.72 4.95 12.14
N ALA A 92 1.36 5.55 11.15
CA ALA A 92 0.66 6.32 10.12
C ALA A 92 -0.31 5.47 9.31
N MET A 93 0.09 4.24 8.97
CA MET A 93 -0.78 3.34 8.22
C MET A 93 -2.02 2.94 9.02
N VAL A 94 -1.88 2.70 10.32
CA VAL A 94 -3.02 2.35 11.18
C VAL A 94 -3.90 3.57 11.46
N GLU A 95 -3.30 4.69 11.88
CA GLU A 95 -4.07 5.85 12.36
C GLU A 95 -4.59 6.74 11.24
N ILE A 96 -3.83 6.91 10.16
CA ILE A 96 -4.19 7.82 9.06
C ILE A 96 -4.83 7.06 7.91
N ALA A 97 -4.19 6.01 7.43
CA ALA A 97 -4.70 5.23 6.30
C ALA A 97 -5.83 4.27 6.72
N GLY A 98 -5.86 3.84 7.97
CA GLY A 98 -6.93 3.00 8.49
C GLY A 98 -6.85 1.54 8.10
N VAL A 99 -5.64 1.00 7.91
CA VAL A 99 -5.48 -0.42 7.57
C VAL A 99 -5.88 -1.30 8.75
N ASP A 100 -6.32 -2.51 8.44
CA ASP A 100 -6.77 -3.50 9.42
C ASP A 100 -5.63 -4.36 9.95
N GLY A 101 -4.50 -4.40 9.23
CA GLY A 101 -3.34 -5.18 9.63
C GLY A 101 -2.06 -4.72 8.96
N ILE A 102 -0.96 -5.15 9.52
CA ILE A 102 0.38 -4.85 9.00
C ILE A 102 1.18 -6.14 8.89
#